data_d032eb5f88c622d3c5b09466c5f7836c
#
_entry.id   d032eb5f88c622d3c5b09466c5f7836c
#
_cell.length_a   1.000
_cell.length_b   1.000
_cell.length_c   1.000
_cell.angle_alpha   90.00
_cell.angle_beta   90.00
_cell.angle_gamma   90.00
#
_symmetry.space_group_name_H-M   'P 1'
#
loop_
_entity.id
_entity.type
_entity.pdbx_description
1 polymer ?
#
loop_
_entity_poly.entity_id
_entity_poly.type
_entity_poly.pdbx_seq_one_letter_code
_entity_poly.pdbx_strand_id
1 'polypeptide(L)'
;ASSAGFDGNDAAFEIPYYAASKEIEIKSGKNLSETLTCLLANVKVTVQYDPAFVAAFKKVSAKVGDIAGTFQPLTFVTTETRSAYFPVTNLYATVEVVNNAGIWHELKKEFTEVKARDHYILTYRLADTGNGNVTVVVDPKTNTYEYTFTLGANTKSAKLSANAWSTFATLTASSVSGITEGQTVSFEYRAQGTE
;
A
#
# COMPACT_ATOMS: atom_id res chain seq x y z
N ALA A 1 11.20 -29.08 -4.45
CA ALA A 1 11.37 -28.82 -3.02
C ALA A 1 10.63 -27.53 -2.64
N SER A 2 10.03 -27.49 -1.49
CA SER A 2 9.34 -26.32 -0.95
C SER A 2 9.41 -26.29 0.56
N SER A 3 9.14 -25.13 1.18
CA SER A 3 9.01 -25.03 2.63
C SER A 3 7.78 -25.78 3.12
N ALA A 4 7.87 -26.39 4.31
CA ALA A 4 6.78 -27.13 4.91
C ALA A 4 5.75 -26.17 5.57
N GLY A 5 4.47 -26.56 5.56
CA GLY A 5 3.42 -25.90 6.33
C GLY A 5 2.77 -24.68 5.72
N PHE A 6 3.18 -24.25 4.51
CA PHE A 6 2.58 -23.13 3.78
C PHE A 6 2.68 -23.40 2.28
N ASP A 7 1.60 -23.26 1.56
CA ASP A 7 1.53 -23.55 0.12
C ASP A 7 1.72 -22.31 -0.77
N GLY A 8 1.84 -21.14 -0.17
CA GLY A 8 2.04 -19.86 -0.88
C GLY A 8 0.76 -19.26 -1.46
N ASN A 9 -0.43 -19.82 -1.16
CA ASN A 9 -1.70 -19.36 -1.74
C ASN A 9 -2.41 -18.29 -0.90
N ASP A 10 -2.07 -18.17 0.39
CA ASP A 10 -2.62 -17.19 1.30
C ASP A 10 -1.58 -16.14 1.72
N ALA A 11 -2.05 -15.00 2.21
CA ALA A 11 -1.20 -13.98 2.82
C ALA A 11 -1.01 -14.26 4.30
N ALA A 12 0.23 -14.17 4.81
CA ALA A 12 0.52 -14.40 6.22
C ALA A 12 1.71 -13.58 6.72
N PHE A 13 1.68 -13.22 8.01
CA PHE A 13 2.83 -12.60 8.70
C PHE A 13 3.90 -13.63 9.02
N GLU A 14 5.16 -13.31 8.72
CA GLU A 14 6.35 -14.11 9.05
C GLU A 14 6.37 -15.54 8.50
N ILE A 15 5.58 -15.83 7.47
CA ILE A 15 5.54 -17.17 6.84
C ILE A 15 6.03 -17.07 5.39
N PRO A 16 7.36 -17.06 5.15
CA PRO A 16 7.93 -17.08 3.81
C PRO A 16 7.73 -18.45 3.16
N TYR A 17 7.44 -18.46 1.87
CA TYR A 17 7.39 -19.65 1.05
C TYR A 17 8.63 -19.74 0.16
N TYR A 18 9.44 -20.78 0.34
CA TYR A 18 10.61 -21.07 -0.48
C TYR A 18 10.35 -22.29 -1.36
N ALA A 19 10.67 -22.18 -2.62
CA ALA A 19 10.49 -23.26 -3.58
C ALA A 19 11.64 -23.31 -4.59
N ALA A 20 11.88 -24.49 -5.12
CA ALA A 20 12.73 -24.74 -6.28
C ALA A 20 12.28 -26.00 -7.00
N SER A 21 12.47 -26.01 -8.31
CA SER A 21 12.31 -27.20 -9.15
C SER A 21 13.52 -27.34 -10.08
N LYS A 22 13.91 -28.57 -10.35
CA LYS A 22 14.95 -28.91 -11.30
C LYS A 22 14.60 -30.25 -11.93
N GLU A 23 14.68 -30.33 -13.23
CA GLU A 23 14.61 -31.59 -13.93
C GLU A 23 15.96 -32.32 -13.78
N ILE A 24 15.93 -33.63 -13.50
CA ILE A 24 17.10 -34.46 -13.36
C ILE A 24 16.94 -35.71 -14.23
N GLU A 25 18.00 -36.07 -14.92
CA GLU A 25 18.06 -37.32 -15.70
C GLU A 25 18.77 -38.41 -14.87
N ILE A 26 18.07 -39.49 -14.58
CA ILE A 26 18.63 -40.63 -13.86
C ILE A 26 19.14 -41.65 -14.87
N LYS A 27 20.45 -41.96 -14.83
CA LYS A 27 21.10 -42.98 -15.68
C LYS A 27 21.46 -44.20 -14.87
N SER A 28 21.17 -45.39 -15.44
CA SER A 28 21.51 -46.67 -14.80
C SER A 28 23.01 -46.78 -14.51
N GLY A 29 23.34 -47.21 -13.30
CA GLY A 29 24.73 -47.41 -12.84
C GLY A 29 25.50 -46.11 -12.55
N LYS A 30 24.85 -44.96 -12.49
CA LYS A 30 25.47 -43.69 -12.11
C LYS A 30 24.91 -43.18 -10.80
N ASN A 31 25.79 -42.73 -9.90
CA ASN A 31 25.38 -41.95 -8.74
C ASN A 31 25.17 -40.49 -9.17
N LEU A 32 24.04 -39.93 -8.85
CA LEU A 32 23.71 -38.53 -9.09
C LEU A 32 23.65 -37.80 -7.75
N SER A 33 24.39 -36.71 -7.64
CA SER A 33 24.30 -35.78 -6.52
C SER A 33 23.90 -34.39 -7.06
N GLU A 34 22.76 -33.89 -6.65
CA GLU A 34 22.25 -32.62 -7.11
C GLU A 34 21.91 -31.70 -5.94
N THR A 35 22.28 -30.44 -6.08
CA THR A 35 21.95 -29.42 -5.10
C THR A 35 20.79 -28.56 -5.62
N LEU A 36 19.75 -28.39 -4.81
CA LEU A 36 18.62 -27.54 -5.10
C LEU A 36 18.64 -26.36 -4.16
N THR A 37 18.78 -25.16 -4.71
CA THR A 37 18.68 -23.90 -3.92
C THR A 37 17.26 -23.38 -3.99
N CYS A 38 16.51 -23.47 -2.88
CA CYS A 38 15.19 -22.89 -2.79
C CYS A 38 15.29 -21.36 -2.63
N LEU A 39 14.54 -20.65 -3.43
CA LEU A 39 14.42 -19.20 -3.39
C LEU A 39 13.03 -18.80 -2.88
N LEU A 40 12.91 -17.58 -2.35
CA LEU A 40 11.62 -17.03 -1.94
C LEU A 40 10.67 -17.05 -3.16
N ALA A 41 9.57 -17.74 -3.05
CA ALA A 41 8.60 -17.94 -4.13
C ALA A 41 7.34 -17.08 -3.97
N ASN A 42 7.30 -16.27 -2.93
CA ASN A 42 6.24 -15.28 -2.69
C ASN A 42 6.82 -13.85 -2.61
N VAL A 43 5.95 -12.88 -2.34
CA VAL A 43 6.25 -11.46 -2.24
C VAL A 43 6.31 -11.08 -0.78
N LYS A 44 7.30 -10.28 -0.39
CA LYS A 44 7.44 -9.74 0.97
C LYS A 44 6.94 -8.30 1.01
N VAL A 45 6.17 -7.96 2.02
CA VAL A 45 5.73 -6.57 2.29
C VAL A 45 6.06 -6.21 3.74
N THR A 46 6.68 -5.05 3.92
CA THR A 46 6.96 -4.46 5.23
C THR A 46 6.30 -3.08 5.28
N VAL A 47 5.54 -2.82 6.34
CA VAL A 47 4.93 -1.51 6.56
C VAL A 47 5.64 -0.80 7.70
N GLN A 48 5.96 0.46 7.50
CA GLN A 48 6.63 1.31 8.49
C GLN A 48 5.84 2.61 8.67
N TYR A 49 5.69 3.03 9.90
CA TYR A 49 5.04 4.29 10.26
C TYR A 49 6.04 5.22 10.93
N ASP A 50 6.20 6.42 10.40
CA ASP A 50 6.95 7.47 11.07
C ASP A 50 6.22 7.85 12.37
N PRO A 51 6.90 7.98 13.52
CA PRO A 51 6.27 8.35 14.79
C PRO A 51 5.50 9.68 14.73
N ALA A 52 6.00 10.66 13.99
CA ALA A 52 5.32 11.94 13.79
C ALA A 52 4.01 11.76 12.99
N PHE A 53 4.00 10.85 12.01
CA PHE A 53 2.78 10.49 11.28
C PHE A 53 1.73 9.89 12.21
N VAL A 54 2.11 8.92 13.02
CA VAL A 54 1.18 8.27 13.98
C VAL A 54 0.62 9.30 14.97
N ALA A 55 1.48 10.18 15.50
CA ALA A 55 1.06 11.21 16.47
C ALA A 55 0.13 12.27 15.89
N ALA A 56 0.15 12.47 14.57
CA ALA A 56 -0.68 13.48 13.89
C ALA A 56 -2.14 13.07 13.72
N PHE A 57 -2.46 11.79 13.86
CA PHE A 57 -3.80 11.25 13.60
C PHE A 57 -4.36 10.51 14.81
N LYS A 58 -5.68 10.54 15.00
CA LYS A 58 -6.38 9.77 16.05
C LYS A 58 -6.36 8.27 15.79
N LYS A 59 -6.37 7.88 14.51
CA LYS A 59 -6.36 6.49 14.08
C LYS A 59 -5.55 6.36 12.81
N VAL A 60 -4.72 5.32 12.76
CA VAL A 60 -3.92 4.94 11.60
C VAL A 60 -3.96 3.43 11.45
N SER A 61 -4.24 2.95 10.27
CA SER A 61 -4.08 1.54 9.90
C SER A 61 -3.84 1.41 8.40
N ALA A 62 -2.99 0.47 8.00
CA ALA A 62 -2.85 0.12 6.60
C ALA A 62 -3.38 -1.30 6.33
N LYS A 63 -3.80 -1.56 5.11
CA LYS A 63 -4.19 -2.89 4.63
C LYS A 63 -3.46 -3.18 3.34
N VAL A 64 -3.03 -4.41 3.18
CA VAL A 64 -2.45 -4.91 1.93
C VAL A 64 -3.22 -6.15 1.51
N GLY A 65 -3.66 -6.17 0.27
CA GLY A 65 -4.41 -7.27 -0.32
C GLY A 65 -4.11 -7.39 -1.82
N ASP A 66 -4.70 -8.39 -2.47
CA ASP A 66 -4.63 -8.50 -3.92
C ASP A 66 -5.78 -7.77 -4.61
N ILE A 67 -5.52 -7.27 -5.81
CA ILE A 67 -6.52 -6.53 -6.60
C ILE A 67 -7.70 -7.42 -6.99
N ALA A 68 -7.46 -8.71 -7.18
CA ALA A 68 -8.47 -9.68 -7.58
C ALA A 68 -9.35 -10.18 -6.41
N GLY A 69 -8.96 -9.93 -5.15
CA GLY A 69 -9.71 -10.36 -3.97
C GLY A 69 -9.66 -11.86 -3.72
N THR A 70 -8.57 -12.54 -4.09
CA THR A 70 -8.43 -14.00 -3.97
C THR A 70 -8.13 -14.45 -2.54
N PHE A 71 -7.58 -13.57 -1.71
CA PHE A 71 -7.34 -13.81 -0.28
C PHE A 71 -7.74 -12.60 0.58
N GLN A 72 -7.87 -12.82 1.88
CA GLN A 72 -8.21 -11.75 2.81
C GLN A 72 -7.04 -10.77 3.00
N PRO A 73 -7.29 -9.45 2.91
CA PRO A 73 -6.25 -8.45 3.14
C PRO A 73 -5.68 -8.53 4.56
N LEU A 74 -4.37 -8.38 4.69
CA LEU A 74 -3.72 -8.26 5.99
C LEU A 74 -3.73 -6.82 6.47
N THR A 75 -4.07 -6.63 7.75
CA THR A 75 -4.09 -5.32 8.40
C THR A 75 -2.81 -5.10 9.17
N PHE A 76 -2.13 -4.01 8.88
CA PHE A 76 -0.95 -3.51 9.58
C PHE A 76 -1.39 -2.36 10.50
N VAL A 77 -1.48 -2.64 11.78
CA VAL A 77 -1.68 -1.58 12.80
C VAL A 77 -0.35 -0.91 13.13
N THR A 78 -0.37 0.24 13.78
CA THR A 78 0.84 1.03 14.08
C THR A 78 1.87 0.30 14.95
N THR A 79 1.47 -0.74 15.66
CA THR A 79 2.35 -1.61 16.46
C THR A 79 2.81 -2.88 15.71
N GLU A 80 2.32 -3.11 14.49
CA GLU A 80 2.72 -4.27 13.68
C GLU A 80 4.04 -3.97 12.98
N THR A 81 5.09 -4.67 13.36
CA THR A 81 6.45 -4.50 12.82
C THR A 81 6.91 -5.69 11.97
N ARG A 82 6.12 -6.77 11.95
CA ARG A 82 6.45 -7.97 11.19
C ARG A 82 6.24 -7.74 9.69
N SER A 83 7.07 -8.38 8.89
CA SER A 83 6.81 -8.47 7.45
C SER A 83 5.74 -9.52 7.17
N ALA A 84 4.90 -9.24 6.18
CA ALA A 84 3.96 -10.22 5.65
C ALA A 84 4.43 -10.74 4.30
N TYR A 85 3.96 -11.94 3.95
CA TYR A 85 4.26 -12.61 2.69
C TYR A 85 2.96 -12.89 1.95
N PHE A 86 2.96 -12.61 0.65
CA PHE A 86 1.78 -12.65 -0.21
C PHE A 86 2.03 -13.57 -1.41
N PRO A 87 1.01 -14.20 -1.96
CA PRO A 87 1.08 -14.84 -3.27
C PRO A 87 1.60 -13.87 -4.34
N VAL A 88 2.19 -14.41 -5.42
CA VAL A 88 2.64 -13.59 -6.55
C VAL A 88 1.43 -13.17 -7.38
N THR A 89 0.89 -12.03 -7.06
CA THR A 89 -0.27 -11.41 -7.72
C THR A 89 -0.15 -9.88 -7.64
N ASN A 90 -0.96 -9.17 -8.42
CA ASN A 90 -1.04 -7.71 -8.31
C ASN A 90 -1.66 -7.31 -6.97
N LEU A 91 -0.95 -6.46 -6.24
CA LEU A 91 -1.31 -6.08 -4.89
C LEU A 91 -1.84 -4.63 -4.84
N TYR A 92 -2.57 -4.33 -3.80
CA TYR A 92 -2.85 -2.95 -3.40
C TYR A 92 -2.48 -2.74 -1.94
N ALA A 93 -2.12 -1.51 -1.60
CA ALA A 93 -2.02 -1.06 -0.22
C ALA A 93 -2.94 0.15 -0.02
N THR A 94 -3.67 0.16 1.08
CA THR A 94 -4.42 1.31 1.56
C THR A 94 -3.90 1.74 2.91
N VAL A 95 -3.86 3.04 3.17
CA VAL A 95 -3.74 3.58 4.53
C VAL A 95 -5.00 4.37 4.86
N GLU A 96 -5.61 4.01 5.96
CA GLU A 96 -6.77 4.68 6.53
C GLU A 96 -6.33 5.51 7.73
N VAL A 97 -6.65 6.77 7.74
CA VAL A 97 -6.35 7.66 8.87
C VAL A 97 -7.59 8.45 9.28
N VAL A 98 -7.70 8.73 10.57
CA VAL A 98 -8.70 9.67 11.12
C VAL A 98 -7.94 10.83 11.74
N ASN A 99 -8.18 12.04 11.24
CA ASN A 99 -7.52 13.23 11.76
C ASN A 99 -8.10 13.67 13.12
N ASN A 100 -7.50 14.69 13.73
CA ASN A 100 -7.94 15.20 15.02
C ASN A 100 -9.36 15.81 15.02
N ALA A 101 -9.86 16.22 13.85
CA ALA A 101 -11.24 16.68 13.66
C ALA A 101 -12.25 15.53 13.48
N GLY A 102 -11.79 14.26 13.47
CA GLY A 102 -12.63 13.09 13.26
C GLY A 102 -12.94 12.80 11.79
N ILE A 103 -12.24 13.45 10.86
CA ILE A 103 -12.43 13.25 9.41
C ILE A 103 -11.58 12.04 8.99
N TRP A 104 -12.22 11.12 8.26
CA TRP A 104 -11.59 9.94 7.70
C TRP A 104 -10.96 10.25 6.32
N HIS A 105 -9.79 9.71 6.08
CA HIS A 105 -9.08 9.78 4.82
C HIS A 105 -8.51 8.42 4.47
N GLU A 106 -8.51 8.10 3.18
CA GLU A 106 -7.87 6.90 2.64
C GLU A 106 -6.92 7.29 1.50
N LEU A 107 -5.76 6.66 1.49
CA LEU A 107 -4.84 6.70 0.37
C LEU A 107 -4.61 5.28 -0.12
N LYS A 108 -4.84 5.02 -1.41
CA LYS A 108 -4.64 3.72 -2.06
C LYS A 108 -3.51 3.77 -3.08
N LYS A 109 -2.68 2.74 -3.10
CA LYS A 109 -1.66 2.49 -4.12
C LYS A 109 -1.79 1.07 -4.64
N GLU A 110 -1.73 0.91 -5.95
CA GLU A 110 -1.72 -0.39 -6.61
C GLU A 110 -0.31 -0.71 -7.11
N PHE A 111 0.04 -1.99 -7.03
CA PHE A 111 1.31 -2.56 -7.48
C PHE A 111 1.00 -3.60 -8.55
N THR A 112 1.44 -3.32 -9.76
CA THR A 112 1.30 -4.21 -10.92
C THR A 112 2.65 -4.83 -11.27
N GLU A 113 2.65 -5.90 -12.06
CA GLU A 113 3.86 -6.63 -12.47
C GLU A 113 4.66 -7.21 -11.30
N VAL A 114 3.98 -7.55 -10.23
CA VAL A 114 4.55 -8.14 -9.01
C VAL A 114 5.18 -9.50 -9.32
N LYS A 115 6.40 -9.72 -8.84
CA LYS A 115 7.18 -10.94 -9.10
C LYS A 115 7.57 -11.62 -7.79
N ALA A 116 7.83 -12.92 -7.87
CA ALA A 116 8.45 -13.64 -6.76
C ALA A 116 9.76 -12.95 -6.35
N ARG A 117 10.03 -12.91 -5.04
CA ARG A 117 11.20 -12.25 -4.42
C ARG A 117 11.13 -10.72 -4.38
N ASP A 118 10.05 -10.09 -4.86
CA ASP A 118 9.88 -8.67 -4.64
C ASP A 118 9.69 -8.39 -3.15
N HIS A 119 10.30 -7.31 -2.69
CA HIS A 119 10.14 -6.81 -1.33
C HIS A 119 9.67 -5.35 -1.38
N TYR A 120 8.43 -5.12 -0.99
CA TYR A 120 7.84 -3.78 -0.90
C TYR A 120 7.97 -3.26 0.53
N ILE A 121 8.66 -2.12 0.69
CA ILE A 121 8.74 -1.38 1.95
C ILE A 121 7.86 -0.14 1.82
N LEU A 122 6.78 -0.11 2.59
CA LEU A 122 5.77 0.94 2.57
C LEU A 122 5.98 1.83 3.79
N THR A 123 6.53 3.02 3.59
CA THR A 123 6.78 3.99 4.67
C THR A 123 5.74 5.11 4.62
N TYR A 124 5.00 5.29 5.73
CA TYR A 124 4.03 6.36 5.89
C TYR A 124 4.60 7.46 6.76
N ARG A 125 4.66 8.69 6.23
CA ARG A 125 5.16 9.87 6.95
C ARG A 125 4.39 11.14 6.59
N LEU A 126 4.53 12.19 7.40
CA LEU A 126 3.98 13.49 7.10
C LEU A 126 4.71 14.14 5.93
N ALA A 127 3.98 14.89 5.10
CA ALA A 127 4.58 15.79 4.13
C ALA A 127 5.12 17.03 4.84
N ASP A 128 6.34 17.43 4.52
CA ASP A 128 6.95 18.65 5.07
C ASP A 128 6.24 19.93 4.59
N THR A 129 5.61 19.88 3.42
CA THR A 129 4.81 20.98 2.85
C THR A 129 3.73 20.39 1.95
N GLY A 130 2.53 20.28 2.42
CA GLY A 130 1.25 20.11 1.69
C GLY A 130 1.15 19.24 0.42
N ASN A 131 2.25 18.81 -0.16
CA ASN A 131 2.30 17.98 -1.37
C ASN A 131 2.71 16.55 -1.01
N GLY A 132 1.80 15.60 -1.26
CA GLY A 132 2.12 14.18 -1.16
C GLY A 132 3.10 13.76 -2.26
N ASN A 133 4.24 13.20 -1.90
CA ASN A 133 5.20 12.65 -2.84
C ASN A 133 5.40 11.16 -2.57
N VAL A 134 5.41 10.35 -3.63
CA VAL A 134 5.75 8.93 -3.55
C VAL A 134 7.15 8.76 -4.13
N THR A 135 8.12 8.44 -3.28
CA THR A 135 9.49 8.16 -3.73
C THR A 135 9.69 6.66 -3.80
N VAL A 136 10.22 6.17 -4.92
CA VAL A 136 10.57 4.76 -5.12
C VAL A 136 12.09 4.64 -5.09
N VAL A 137 12.62 3.82 -4.18
CA VAL A 137 14.04 3.47 -4.14
C VAL A 137 14.15 1.98 -4.44
N VAL A 138 15.00 1.60 -5.39
CA VAL A 138 15.21 0.21 -5.80
C VAL A 138 16.58 -0.26 -5.28
N ASP A 139 16.60 -1.28 -4.45
CA ASP A 139 17.84 -1.95 -4.03
C ASP A 139 18.25 -2.99 -5.10
N PRO A 140 19.44 -2.90 -5.72
CA PRO A 140 19.86 -3.80 -6.79
C PRO A 140 20.17 -5.24 -6.33
N LYS A 141 20.27 -5.51 -5.03
CA LYS A 141 20.57 -6.85 -4.50
C LYS A 141 19.36 -7.70 -4.19
N THR A 142 18.24 -7.06 -3.92
CA THR A 142 16.91 -7.67 -3.82
C THR A 142 16.00 -6.80 -4.67
N ASN A 143 14.97 -7.36 -5.29
CA ASN A 143 13.96 -6.53 -5.96
C ASN A 143 13.18 -5.75 -4.87
N THR A 144 13.86 -4.86 -4.14
CA THR A 144 13.25 -4.10 -3.05
C THR A 144 12.69 -2.81 -3.61
N TYR A 145 11.40 -2.60 -3.41
CA TYR A 145 10.68 -1.39 -3.77
C TYR A 145 10.28 -0.66 -2.51
N GLU A 146 10.80 0.55 -2.33
CA GLU A 146 10.44 1.41 -1.20
C GLU A 146 9.44 2.46 -1.66
N TYR A 147 8.29 2.51 -0.99
CA TYR A 147 7.25 3.50 -1.23
C TYR A 147 7.09 4.35 0.02
N THR A 148 7.25 5.66 -0.14
CA THR A 148 6.98 6.62 0.93
C THR A 148 5.66 7.32 0.61
N PHE A 149 4.69 7.20 1.51
CA PHE A 149 3.41 7.88 1.45
C PHE A 149 3.47 9.07 2.39
N THR A 150 3.24 10.26 1.85
CA THR A 150 3.20 11.49 2.64
C THR A 150 1.80 12.03 2.65
N LEU A 151 1.25 12.27 3.83
CA LEU A 151 -0.05 12.88 4.01
C LEU A 151 0.09 14.12 4.89
N GLY A 152 -0.49 15.24 4.46
CA GLY A 152 -0.48 16.47 5.26
C GLY A 152 -1.36 16.33 6.49
N ALA A 153 -0.83 16.62 7.69
CA ALA A 153 -1.58 16.58 8.94
C ALA A 153 -2.72 17.63 9.00
N ASN A 154 -2.63 18.66 8.18
CA ASN A 154 -3.57 19.79 8.12
C ASN A 154 -4.31 19.86 6.78
N THR A 155 -4.90 18.76 6.34
CA THR A 155 -5.86 18.80 5.22
C THR A 155 -7.08 19.60 5.69
N LYS A 156 -7.12 20.89 5.33
CA LYS A 156 -8.29 21.73 5.55
C LYS A 156 -9.32 21.32 4.51
N SER A 157 -10.49 20.84 4.95
CA SER A 157 -11.62 20.65 4.06
C SER A 157 -12.22 22.00 3.70
N ALA A 158 -12.26 22.33 2.42
CA ALA A 158 -13.06 23.47 1.94
C ALA A 158 -14.49 22.99 1.73
N LYS A 159 -15.46 23.63 2.37
CA LYS A 159 -16.89 23.46 2.03
C LYS A 159 -17.23 24.38 0.86
N LEU A 160 -17.63 23.79 -0.25
CA LEU A 160 -18.27 24.51 -1.34
C LEU A 160 -19.77 24.52 -1.10
N SER A 161 -20.37 25.70 -1.09
CA SER A 161 -21.82 25.85 -1.13
C SER A 161 -22.24 26.36 -2.52
N ALA A 162 -23.12 25.61 -3.18
CA ALA A 162 -23.73 26.04 -4.43
C ALA A 162 -24.99 26.86 -4.11
N ASN A 163 -25.04 28.10 -4.55
CA ASN A 163 -26.15 29.02 -4.23
C ASN A 163 -27.33 28.99 -5.21
N ALA A 164 -27.25 28.30 -6.32
CA ALA A 164 -28.38 28.03 -7.20
C ALA A 164 -28.00 27.02 -8.26
N TRP A 165 -28.93 26.15 -8.62
CA TRP A 165 -28.83 25.26 -9.78
C TRP A 165 -29.25 26.05 -11.03
N SER A 166 -28.29 26.47 -11.81
CA SER A 166 -28.53 26.83 -13.20
C SER A 166 -27.90 25.72 -14.08
N THR A 167 -28.23 25.70 -15.35
CA THR A 167 -27.75 24.69 -16.32
C THR A 167 -26.25 24.54 -16.39
N PHE A 168 -25.48 25.40 -15.73
CA PHE A 168 -24.05 25.25 -15.43
C PHE A 168 -23.84 25.72 -13.99
N ALA A 169 -23.55 24.83 -13.09
CA ALA A 169 -23.20 25.18 -11.72
C ALA A 169 -21.91 26.00 -11.69
N THR A 170 -22.00 27.26 -11.33
CA THR A 170 -20.82 28.02 -10.96
C THR A 170 -20.56 27.74 -9.49
N LEU A 171 -19.51 26.98 -9.20
CA LEU A 171 -19.06 26.73 -7.85
C LEU A 171 -18.33 27.97 -7.34
N THR A 172 -18.94 28.67 -6.42
CA THR A 172 -18.31 29.79 -5.73
C THR A 172 -17.83 29.29 -4.37
N ALA A 173 -16.53 29.32 -4.14
CA ALA A 173 -15.96 29.01 -2.84
C ALA A 173 -16.31 30.13 -1.86
N SER A 174 -17.32 29.93 -1.02
CA SER A 174 -17.80 30.98 -0.08
C SER A 174 -16.98 31.10 1.20
N SER A 175 -16.06 30.19 1.47
CA SER A 175 -15.16 30.31 2.62
C SER A 175 -13.94 29.37 2.47
N VAL A 176 -12.97 29.79 1.69
CA VAL A 176 -11.64 29.19 1.69
C VAL A 176 -10.73 30.07 2.53
N SER A 177 -10.82 29.97 3.85
CA SER A 177 -9.91 30.68 4.76
C SER A 177 -8.73 29.77 5.12
N GLY A 178 -7.52 30.29 5.02
CA GLY A 178 -6.28 29.63 5.45
C GLY A 178 -5.66 28.68 4.42
N ILE A 179 -5.95 28.87 3.13
CA ILE A 179 -5.19 28.32 2.03
C ILE A 179 -4.09 29.33 1.67
N THR A 180 -2.85 28.89 1.67
CA THR A 180 -1.71 29.66 1.18
C THR A 180 -1.43 29.29 -0.28
N GLU A 181 -0.83 30.20 -1.03
CA GLU A 181 -0.42 29.99 -2.42
C GLU A 181 0.42 28.72 -2.55
N GLY A 182 0.07 27.86 -3.51
CA GLY A 182 0.74 26.56 -3.73
C GLY A 182 0.09 25.36 -3.03
N GLN A 183 -0.99 25.51 -2.29
CA GLN A 183 -1.73 24.39 -1.73
C GLN A 183 -2.72 23.80 -2.75
N THR A 184 -2.71 22.47 -2.90
CA THR A 184 -3.71 21.75 -3.69
C THR A 184 -4.97 21.54 -2.87
N VAL A 185 -6.10 22.01 -3.38
CA VAL A 185 -7.42 21.79 -2.78
C VAL A 185 -8.15 20.75 -3.63
N SER A 186 -8.54 19.62 -3.02
CA SER A 186 -9.35 18.61 -3.67
C SER A 186 -10.83 18.88 -3.37
N PHE A 187 -11.65 18.84 -4.40
CA PHE A 187 -13.09 19.04 -4.31
C PHE A 187 -13.81 17.74 -4.65
N GLU A 188 -14.68 17.28 -3.76
CA GLU A 188 -15.69 16.27 -4.11
C GLU A 188 -16.99 17.00 -4.45
N TYR A 189 -17.56 16.71 -5.61
CA TYR A 189 -18.90 17.13 -5.95
C TYR A 189 -19.80 15.89 -6.11
N ARG A 190 -21.02 15.97 -5.60
CA ARG A 190 -22.08 15.01 -5.90
C ARG A 190 -23.13 15.70 -6.74
N ALA A 191 -23.35 15.22 -7.94
CA ALA A 191 -24.53 15.57 -8.70
C ALA A 191 -25.73 14.83 -8.07
N GLN A 192 -26.69 15.55 -7.50
CA GLN A 192 -28.00 14.96 -7.21
C GLN A 192 -28.78 14.90 -8.53
N GLY A 193 -29.00 13.68 -9.01
CA GLY A 193 -29.93 13.47 -10.13
C GLY A 193 -31.33 13.89 -9.70
N THR A 194 -31.95 14.75 -10.45
CA THR A 194 -33.41 14.88 -10.43
C THR A 194 -33.98 13.70 -11.19
N GLU A 195 -34.82 12.87 -10.54
CA GLU A 195 -35.78 12.01 -11.22
C GLU A 195 -36.74 12.84 -12.08
#